data_ad8f3a20331e6814f6d5b6f96aa3bd7c
#
_entry.id   ad8f3a20331e6814f6d5b6f96aa3bd7c
#
_cell.length_a   1.000
_cell.length_b   1.000
_cell.length_c   1.000
_cell.angle_alpha   90.00
_cell.angle_beta   90.00
_cell.angle_gamma   90.00
#
_symmetry.space_group_name_H-M   'P 1'
#
loop_
_entity.id
_entity.type
_entity.pdbx_description
1 polymer ?
#
loop_
_entity_poly.entity_id
_entity_poly.type
_entity_poly.pdbx_seq_one_letter_code
_entity_poly.pdbx_strand_id
1 'polypeptide(L)'
;MAKKSVIEREKKRQKLEQKYHLIRRSPKKEMSKAQSLSEKWEIQGKLEVLPRNSAPTRLHRRCFATGRPRGNYRHFGLSGHVLREMEMFQFARLSLACS
;
A
#
# COMPACT_ATOMS: atom_id res chain seq x y z
N MET A 1 13.25 -10.48 9.50
CA MET A 1 12.96 -10.20 8.06
C MET A 1 11.70 -10.91 7.63
N ALA A 2 10.93 -10.29 6.77
CA ALA A 2 9.77 -10.93 6.18
C ALA A 2 10.20 -11.96 5.14
N LYS A 3 9.42 -13.05 5.01
CA LYS A 3 9.66 -14.07 3.98
C LYS A 3 9.48 -13.48 2.58
N LYS A 4 10.29 -13.94 1.62
CA LYS A 4 10.18 -13.52 0.22
C LYS A 4 8.79 -13.75 -0.37
N SER A 5 8.12 -14.86 0.01
CA SER A 5 6.76 -15.17 -0.44
C SER A 5 5.75 -14.10 -0.04
N VAL A 6 5.88 -13.54 1.15
CA VAL A 6 4.99 -12.47 1.65
C VAL A 6 5.21 -11.17 0.86
N ILE A 7 6.48 -10.85 0.59
CA ILE A 7 6.84 -9.65 -0.19
C ILE A 7 6.32 -9.78 -1.63
N GLU A 8 6.43 -10.95 -2.25
CA GLU A 8 5.92 -11.21 -3.60
C GLU A 8 4.39 -11.10 -3.66
N ARG A 9 3.69 -11.61 -2.64
CA ARG A 9 2.23 -11.45 -2.54
C ARG A 9 1.84 -9.99 -2.47
N GLU A 10 2.57 -9.19 -1.72
CA GLU A 10 2.33 -7.76 -1.61
C GLU A 10 2.53 -7.05 -2.96
N LYS A 11 3.58 -7.39 -3.70
CA LYS A 11 3.82 -6.87 -5.05
C LYS A 11 2.69 -7.24 -6.01
N LYS A 12 2.17 -8.46 -5.95
CA LYS A 12 1.02 -8.89 -6.76
C LYS A 12 -0.23 -8.08 -6.43
N ARG A 13 -0.48 -7.83 -5.15
CA ARG A 13 -1.60 -6.99 -4.70
C ARG A 13 -1.47 -5.56 -5.21
N GLN A 14 -0.27 -4.99 -5.15
CA GLN A 14 -0.01 -3.65 -5.67
C GLN A 14 -0.28 -3.55 -7.17
N LYS A 15 0.14 -4.53 -7.95
CA LYS A 15 -0.13 -4.59 -9.39
C LYS A 15 -1.63 -4.67 -9.69
N LEU A 16 -2.35 -5.53 -8.98
CA LEU A 16 -3.80 -5.67 -9.14
C LEU A 16 -4.54 -4.40 -8.70
N GLU A 17 -4.12 -3.78 -7.63
CA GLU A 17 -4.70 -2.52 -7.17
C GLU A 17 -4.55 -1.43 -8.23
N GLN A 18 -3.37 -1.26 -8.80
CA GLN A 18 -3.13 -0.29 -9.87
C GLN A 18 -3.98 -0.57 -11.11
N LYS A 19 -4.09 -1.84 -11.49
CA LYS A 19 -4.89 -2.26 -12.65
C LYS A 19 -6.38 -1.94 -12.49
N TYR A 20 -6.93 -2.21 -11.30
CA TYR A 20 -8.36 -2.05 -11.03
C TYR A 20 -8.72 -0.76 -10.28
N HIS A 21 -7.78 0.11 -10.06
CA HIS A 21 -7.98 1.35 -9.31
C HIS A 21 -9.10 2.22 -9.90
N LEU A 22 -9.05 2.49 -11.19
CA LEU A 22 -10.06 3.29 -11.88
C LEU A 22 -11.42 2.59 -11.92
N ILE A 23 -11.41 1.27 -12.15
CA ILE A 23 -12.63 0.46 -12.21
C ILE A 23 -13.36 0.46 -10.86
N ARG A 24 -12.63 0.44 -9.75
CA ARG A 24 -13.22 0.51 -8.41
C ARG A 24 -13.67 1.91 -8.01
N ARG A 25 -13.04 2.93 -8.55
CA ARG A 25 -13.35 4.33 -8.22
C ARG A 25 -14.75 4.74 -8.69
N SER A 26 -15.14 4.32 -9.88
CA SER A 26 -16.43 4.65 -10.48
C SER A 26 -17.63 4.13 -9.66
N PRO A 27 -17.69 2.83 -9.28
CA PRO A 27 -18.78 2.33 -8.42
C PRO A 27 -18.83 2.97 -7.03
N LYS A 28 -17.69 3.32 -6.47
CA LYS A 28 -17.65 4.02 -5.17
C LYS A 28 -18.32 5.39 -5.24
N LYS A 29 -18.08 6.14 -6.32
CA LYS A 29 -18.74 7.43 -6.55
C LYS A 29 -20.25 7.26 -6.76
N GLU A 30 -20.65 6.25 -7.54
CA GLU A 30 -22.06 5.93 -7.75
C GLU A 30 -22.75 5.55 -6.44
N MET A 31 -22.10 4.77 -5.57
CA MET A 31 -22.62 4.39 -4.26
C MET A 31 -22.85 5.58 -3.35
N SER A 32 -21.98 6.58 -3.37
CA SER A 32 -22.17 7.80 -2.58
C SER A 32 -23.33 8.65 -3.08
N LYS A 33 -23.69 8.55 -4.36
CA LYS A 33 -24.82 9.25 -4.97
C LYS A 33 -26.12 8.46 -4.94
N ALA A 34 -26.08 7.15 -4.69
CA ALA A 34 -27.26 6.29 -4.67
C ALA A 34 -28.13 6.58 -3.46
N GLN A 35 -29.44 6.75 -3.71
CA GLN A 35 -30.43 7.07 -2.68
C GLN A 35 -31.22 5.83 -2.22
N SER A 36 -31.38 4.83 -3.09
CA SER A 36 -32.16 3.63 -2.79
C SER A 36 -31.26 2.44 -2.45
N LEU A 37 -31.79 1.52 -1.63
CA LEU A 37 -31.10 0.29 -1.26
C LEU A 37 -30.86 -0.63 -2.46
N SER A 38 -31.81 -0.70 -3.38
CA SER A 38 -31.70 -1.53 -4.58
C SER A 38 -30.54 -1.08 -5.48
N GLU A 39 -30.36 0.23 -5.67
CA GLU A 39 -29.24 0.79 -6.42
C GLU A 39 -27.90 0.47 -5.73
N LYS A 40 -27.84 0.61 -4.42
CA LYS A 40 -26.64 0.27 -3.63
C LYS A 40 -26.26 -1.21 -3.77
N TRP A 41 -27.23 -2.09 -3.81
CA TRP A 41 -26.99 -3.53 -3.97
C TRP A 41 -26.47 -3.88 -5.34
N GLU A 42 -26.98 -3.24 -6.40
CA GLU A 42 -26.47 -3.42 -7.76
C GLU A 42 -25.02 -2.98 -7.87
N ILE A 43 -24.68 -1.82 -7.31
CA ILE A 43 -23.30 -1.30 -7.28
C ILE A 43 -22.40 -2.21 -6.47
N GLN A 44 -22.87 -2.71 -5.33
CA GLN A 44 -22.13 -3.66 -4.51
C GLN A 44 -21.83 -4.96 -5.28
N GLY A 45 -22.80 -5.45 -6.05
CA GLY A 45 -22.61 -6.61 -6.93
C GLY A 45 -21.51 -6.40 -7.96
N LYS A 46 -21.42 -5.21 -8.54
CA LYS A 46 -20.33 -4.86 -9.47
C LYS A 46 -18.97 -4.88 -8.79
N LEU A 47 -18.88 -4.40 -7.55
CA LEU A 47 -17.64 -4.42 -6.78
C LEU A 47 -17.22 -5.84 -6.39
N GLU A 48 -18.16 -6.71 -6.10
CA GLU A 48 -17.90 -8.10 -5.70
C GLU A 48 -17.31 -8.95 -6.83
N VAL A 49 -17.63 -8.63 -8.08
CA VAL A 49 -17.08 -9.33 -9.26
C VAL A 49 -15.58 -9.09 -9.42
N LEU A 50 -15.06 -7.98 -8.90
CA LEU A 50 -13.64 -7.66 -9.01
C LEU A 50 -12.79 -8.57 -8.10
N PRO A 51 -11.51 -8.84 -8.49
CA PRO A 51 -10.63 -9.65 -7.65
C PRO A 51 -10.45 -9.06 -6.25
N ARG A 52 -10.50 -9.90 -5.23
CA ARG A 52 -10.34 -9.46 -3.83
C ARG A 52 -8.99 -8.79 -3.59
N ASN A 53 -7.93 -9.30 -4.21
CA ASN A 53 -6.58 -8.76 -4.05
C ASN A 53 -6.38 -7.39 -4.72
N SER A 54 -7.37 -6.91 -5.49
CA SER A 54 -7.35 -5.55 -6.05
C SER A 54 -7.84 -4.48 -5.07
N ALA A 55 -8.30 -4.86 -3.87
CA ALA A 55 -8.78 -3.93 -2.88
C ALA A 55 -7.62 -3.17 -2.22
N PRO A 56 -7.67 -1.82 -2.16
CA PRO A 56 -6.60 -1.05 -1.54
C PRO A 56 -6.46 -1.29 -0.04
N THR A 57 -7.51 -1.74 0.64
CA THR A 57 -7.48 -2.08 2.07
C THR A 57 -6.59 -3.27 2.40
N ARG A 58 -6.29 -4.13 1.42
CA ARG A 58 -5.40 -5.28 1.59
C ARG A 58 -3.93 -4.93 1.43
N LEU A 59 -3.62 -3.75 0.90
CA LEU A 59 -2.25 -3.27 0.78
C LEU A 59 -1.70 -2.92 2.15
N HIS A 60 -0.46 -3.31 2.38
CA HIS A 60 0.25 -3.00 3.61
C HIS A 60 1.60 -2.37 3.29
N ARG A 61 1.92 -1.28 3.95
CA ARG A 61 3.23 -0.65 3.79
C ARG A 61 4.28 -1.48 4.49
N ARG A 62 5.34 -1.79 3.77
CA ARG A 62 6.46 -2.58 4.26
C ARG A 62 7.76 -1.83 4.03
N CYS A 63 8.76 -2.14 4.85
CA CYS A 63 10.11 -1.61 4.67
C CYS A 63 10.69 -2.06 3.32
N PHE A 64 11.24 -1.15 2.56
CA PHE A 64 11.86 -1.47 1.26
C PHE A 64 13.10 -2.37 1.40
N ALA A 65 13.82 -2.25 2.50
CA ALA A 65 15.03 -3.03 2.72
C ALA A 65 14.77 -4.41 3.32
N THR A 66 13.88 -4.49 4.33
CA THR A 66 13.67 -5.73 5.09
C THR A 66 12.30 -6.37 4.87
N GLY A 67 11.32 -5.62 4.37
CA GLY A 67 9.95 -6.08 4.21
C GLY A 67 9.14 -6.11 5.50
N ARG A 68 9.64 -5.53 6.58
CA ARG A 68 8.95 -5.50 7.88
C ARG A 68 7.61 -4.76 7.77
N PRO A 69 6.47 -5.34 8.21
CA PRO A 69 5.16 -4.71 8.05
C PRO A 69 4.82 -3.64 9.08
N ARG A 70 5.57 -3.57 10.18
CA ARG A 70 5.32 -2.63 11.28
C ARG A 70 6.53 -1.74 11.55
N GLY A 71 6.27 -0.59 12.18
CA GLY A 71 7.32 0.35 12.55
C GLY A 71 7.93 1.07 11.36
N ASN A 72 7.18 1.26 10.28
CA ASN A 72 7.63 1.93 9.06
C ASN A 72 7.33 3.43 9.11
N TYR A 73 8.28 4.23 8.69
CA TYR A 73 8.11 5.67 8.50
C TYR A 73 7.69 5.95 7.05
N ARG A 74 6.57 6.63 6.88
CA ARG A 74 5.98 6.90 5.56
C ARG A 74 6.90 7.66 4.62
N HIS A 75 7.58 8.67 5.13
CA HIS A 75 8.44 9.52 4.31
C HIS A 75 9.66 8.78 3.76
N PHE A 76 10.16 7.82 4.50
CA PHE A 76 11.38 7.11 4.13
C PHE A 76 11.10 5.74 3.51
N GLY A 77 9.92 5.17 3.75
CA GLY A 77 9.60 3.80 3.32
C GLY A 77 10.46 2.74 3.98
N LEU A 78 11.03 3.03 5.16
CA LEU A 78 11.95 2.16 5.87
C LEU A 78 11.46 1.93 7.30
N SER A 79 11.83 0.77 7.87
CA SER A 79 11.57 0.49 9.29
C SER A 79 12.51 1.31 10.18
N GLY A 80 12.13 1.48 11.45
CA GLY A 80 12.94 2.24 12.40
C GLY A 80 14.37 1.75 12.55
N HIS A 81 14.59 0.43 12.49
CA HIS A 81 15.95 -0.15 12.56
C HIS A 81 16.81 0.25 11.37
N VAL A 82 16.29 0.08 10.17
CA VAL A 82 17.01 0.43 8.95
C VAL A 82 17.24 1.93 8.86
N LEU A 83 16.25 2.71 9.26
CA LEU A 83 16.36 4.16 9.26
C LEU A 83 17.47 4.65 10.19
N ARG A 84 17.55 4.09 11.39
CA ARG A 84 18.62 4.41 12.36
C ARG A 84 20.00 4.07 11.82
N GLU A 85 20.16 2.90 11.22
CA GLU A 85 21.41 2.51 10.58
C GLU A 85 21.80 3.46 9.46
N MET A 86 20.87 3.80 8.59
CA MET A 86 21.11 4.75 7.48
C MET A 86 21.38 6.16 7.96
N GLU A 87 20.69 6.61 9.00
CA GLU A 87 20.94 7.92 9.60
C GLU A 87 22.37 8.05 10.09
N MET A 88 22.88 7.04 10.75
CA MET A 88 24.28 7.05 11.22
C MET A 88 25.25 7.19 10.05
N PHE A 89 25.04 6.44 8.97
CA PHE A 89 25.89 6.54 7.79
C PHE A 89 25.75 7.86 7.04
N GLN A 90 24.53 8.29 6.80
CA GLN A 90 24.26 9.55 6.11
C GLN A 90 24.64 10.78 6.92
N PHE A 91 24.42 10.73 8.23
CA PHE A 91 24.82 11.80 9.12
C PHE A 91 26.32 11.99 9.13
N ALA A 92 27.09 10.90 9.17
CA ALA A 92 28.53 10.94 9.04
C ALA A 92 28.96 11.55 7.70
N ARG A 93 28.31 11.18 6.60
CA ARG A 93 28.58 11.77 5.26
C ARG A 93 28.20 13.25 5.20
N LEU A 94 27.05 13.62 5.75
CA LEU A 94 26.60 15.00 5.78
C LEU A 94 27.52 15.88 6.62
N SER A 95 27.94 15.42 7.78
CA SER A 95 28.89 16.16 8.61
C SER A 95 30.24 16.35 7.95
N LEU A 96 30.71 15.34 7.20
CA LEU A 96 31.92 15.44 6.38
C LEU A 96 31.75 16.42 5.19
N ALA A 97 30.57 16.40 4.58
CA ALA A 97 30.26 17.29 3.46
C ALA A 97 30.09 18.75 3.92
N CYS A 98 29.60 18.97 5.12
CA CYS A 98 29.40 20.31 5.70
C CYS A 98 30.66 20.88 6.36
N SER A 99 31.63 20.06 6.59
CA SER A 99 32.91 20.50 7.11
C SER A 99 33.89 20.81 5.98
#